data_8388153c5ca19123542c8efaed12c4ae
#
_entry.id   8388153c5ca19123542c8efaed12c4ae
#
_cell.length_a   1.000
_cell.length_b   1.000
_cell.length_c   1.000
_cell.angle_alpha   90.00
_cell.angle_beta   90.00
_cell.angle_gamma   90.00
#
_symmetry.space_group_name_H-M   'P 1'
#
loop_
_entity.id
_entity.type
_entity.pdbx_description
1 polymer ?
#
loop_
_entity_poly.entity_id
_entity_poly.type
_entity_poly.pdbx_seq_one_letter_code
_entity_poly.pdbx_strand_id
1 'polypeptide(L)'
;MRTNHVKELLKRGEPALGAWLNLPSTSSARLMARLGFDWLLIDMEHSAQHPALTADMIATIADAGTCAPFVRIPYNSVEWFKWVLDAGAWGVLIPMVNTREEAVRAVACAKYPPAGTRSVGGAFAPYGFGTTDWNKYLQAANDEILVMVQIESAQGLQNVDEILSVPGIDVAFVGPNDLHASLGLKPSLYSAESAFLNALERIKASAKRHHVAIGIMSSDGAAAAECVRQGFQMVTVITDINSMISGAMQNLHVARDVRE
;
A
#
# COMPACT_ATOMS: atom_id res chain seq x y z
N MET A 1 18.02 -13.83 3.27
CA MET A 1 17.01 -12.76 3.34
C MET A 1 16.42 -12.60 1.96
N ARG A 2 15.11 -12.54 1.85
CA ARG A 2 14.42 -12.24 0.59
C ARG A 2 14.58 -10.78 0.22
N THR A 3 14.64 -10.48 -1.07
CA THR A 3 14.55 -9.11 -1.60
C THR A 3 13.09 -8.73 -1.78
N ASN A 4 12.79 -7.45 -1.70
CA ASN A 4 11.44 -6.94 -1.96
C ASN A 4 11.19 -6.86 -3.48
N HIS A 5 10.64 -7.93 -4.04
CA HIS A 5 10.38 -8.04 -5.46
C HIS A 5 9.46 -6.94 -6.01
N VAL A 6 8.53 -6.42 -5.18
CA VAL A 6 7.70 -5.28 -5.58
C VAL A 6 8.57 -4.04 -5.80
N LYS A 7 9.52 -3.77 -4.90
CA LYS A 7 10.47 -2.67 -5.07
C LYS A 7 11.31 -2.82 -6.33
N GLU A 8 11.69 -4.05 -6.67
CA GLU A 8 12.41 -4.32 -7.92
C GLU A 8 11.56 -4.10 -9.17
N LEU A 9 10.27 -4.53 -9.16
CA LEU A 9 9.32 -4.25 -10.23
C LEU A 9 9.19 -2.74 -10.45
N LEU A 10 8.92 -1.98 -9.38
CA LEU A 10 8.76 -0.52 -9.44
C LEU A 10 10.02 0.18 -9.98
N LYS A 11 11.23 -0.25 -9.57
CA LYS A 11 12.49 0.30 -10.10
C LYS A 11 12.68 0.06 -11.61
N ARG A 12 12.14 -1.03 -12.14
CA ARG A 12 12.16 -1.34 -13.58
C ARG A 12 11.04 -0.65 -14.36
N GLY A 13 10.14 0.06 -13.67
CA GLY A 13 8.95 0.66 -14.29
C GLY A 13 7.86 -0.36 -14.60
N GLU A 14 7.95 -1.57 -14.05
CA GLU A 14 6.98 -2.65 -14.25
C GLU A 14 5.83 -2.54 -13.25
N PRO A 15 4.61 -2.96 -13.63
CA PRO A 15 3.48 -2.95 -12.72
C PRO A 15 3.60 -4.03 -11.65
N ALA A 16 3.23 -3.69 -10.41
CA ALA A 16 3.01 -4.60 -9.31
C ALA A 16 1.53 -4.61 -8.96
N LEU A 17 0.89 -5.77 -9.05
CA LEU A 17 -0.55 -5.95 -8.86
C LEU A 17 -0.84 -6.56 -7.49
N GLY A 18 -1.72 -5.94 -6.74
CA GLY A 18 -2.02 -6.40 -5.39
C GLY A 18 -3.48 -6.32 -5.00
N ALA A 19 -3.75 -6.71 -3.77
CA ALA A 19 -5.08 -6.62 -3.21
C ALA A 19 -5.06 -5.99 -1.81
N TRP A 20 -6.22 -5.46 -1.43
CA TRP A 20 -6.44 -4.80 -0.15
C TRP A 20 -7.18 -5.74 0.80
N LEU A 21 -6.69 -5.86 2.03
CA LEU A 21 -7.27 -6.72 3.06
C LEU A 21 -7.98 -5.87 4.13
N ASN A 22 -9.30 -5.85 4.06
CA ASN A 22 -10.15 -5.17 5.05
C ASN A 22 -10.72 -6.15 6.09
N LEU A 23 -10.75 -7.46 5.80
CA LEU A 23 -11.20 -8.45 6.77
C LEU A 23 -10.11 -8.71 7.81
N PRO A 24 -10.43 -8.60 9.13
CA PRO A 24 -9.50 -8.94 10.19
C PRO A 24 -9.39 -10.48 10.31
N SER A 25 -8.68 -11.12 9.36
CA SER A 25 -8.65 -12.55 9.20
C SER A 25 -7.34 -13.09 8.62
N THR A 26 -6.61 -13.86 9.41
CA THR A 26 -5.44 -14.62 8.93
C THR A 26 -5.84 -15.64 7.87
N SER A 27 -7.05 -16.18 7.89
CA SER A 27 -7.56 -17.09 6.86
C SER A 27 -7.73 -16.39 5.51
N SER A 28 -8.30 -15.16 5.50
CA SER A 28 -8.38 -14.33 4.29
C SER A 28 -6.98 -14.05 3.77
N ALA A 29 -6.07 -13.57 4.60
CA ALA A 29 -4.69 -13.28 4.24
C ALA A 29 -3.98 -14.51 3.65
N ARG A 30 -4.18 -15.69 4.26
CA ARG A 30 -3.58 -16.96 3.81
C ARG A 30 -4.06 -17.40 2.43
N LEU A 31 -5.36 -17.23 2.15
CA LEU A 31 -5.93 -17.53 0.84
C LEU A 31 -5.43 -16.55 -0.21
N MET A 32 -5.60 -15.26 0.05
CA MET A 32 -5.24 -14.21 -0.90
C MET A 32 -3.75 -14.23 -1.28
N ALA A 33 -2.85 -14.50 -0.33
CA ALA A 33 -1.40 -14.55 -0.56
C ALA A 33 -0.96 -15.65 -1.55
N ARG A 34 -1.86 -16.59 -1.91
CA ARG A 34 -1.57 -17.72 -2.83
C ARG A 34 -2.24 -17.61 -4.18
N LEU A 35 -2.94 -16.49 -4.44
CA LEU A 35 -3.65 -16.28 -5.71
C LEU A 35 -2.79 -15.64 -6.81
N GLY A 36 -1.51 -15.32 -6.51
CA GLY A 36 -0.59 -14.75 -7.49
C GLY A 36 -0.49 -13.22 -7.48
N PHE A 37 -1.00 -12.56 -6.44
CA PHE A 37 -0.75 -11.13 -6.23
C PHE A 37 0.72 -10.89 -5.86
N ASP A 38 1.31 -9.81 -6.37
CA ASP A 38 2.67 -9.39 -6.00
C ASP A 38 2.70 -8.88 -4.56
N TRP A 39 1.62 -8.25 -4.11
CA TRP A 39 1.51 -7.69 -2.77
C TRP A 39 0.10 -7.76 -2.20
N LEU A 40 0.02 -7.80 -0.87
CA LEU A 40 -1.21 -7.61 -0.12
C LEU A 40 -1.02 -6.49 0.89
N LEU A 41 -2.00 -5.60 1.00
CA LEU A 41 -1.99 -4.52 1.95
C LEU A 41 -3.06 -4.73 3.02
N ILE A 42 -2.60 -4.87 4.27
CA ILE A 42 -3.46 -4.96 5.46
C ILE A 42 -3.86 -3.54 5.85
N ASP A 43 -5.15 -3.29 5.94
CA ASP A 43 -5.69 -1.97 6.23
C ASP A 43 -5.96 -1.80 7.72
N MET A 44 -5.15 -0.98 8.41
CA MET A 44 -5.39 -0.63 9.82
C MET A 44 -6.10 0.71 9.99
N GLU A 45 -6.34 1.46 8.91
CA GLU A 45 -7.03 2.74 8.98
C GLU A 45 -8.55 2.58 8.96
N HIS A 46 -9.08 1.83 8.00
CA HIS A 46 -10.53 1.72 7.76
C HIS A 46 -11.08 0.29 7.96
N SER A 47 -10.39 -0.52 8.76
CA SER A 47 -10.89 -1.83 9.15
C SER A 47 -10.70 -2.13 10.63
N ALA A 48 -11.41 -3.12 11.15
CA ALA A 48 -11.35 -3.50 12.58
C ALA A 48 -10.08 -4.29 12.92
N GLN A 49 -8.92 -3.82 12.44
CA GLN A 49 -7.62 -4.43 12.71
C GLN A 49 -7.06 -3.99 14.06
N HIS A 50 -6.24 -4.82 14.66
CA HIS A 50 -5.43 -4.47 15.82
C HIS A 50 -4.01 -5.05 15.69
N PRO A 51 -3.01 -4.51 16.41
CA PRO A 51 -1.59 -4.84 16.17
C PRO A 51 -1.25 -6.33 16.20
N ALA A 52 -1.79 -7.10 17.15
CA ALA A 52 -1.48 -8.52 17.26
C ALA A 52 -1.99 -9.32 16.05
N LEU A 53 -3.23 -9.09 15.63
CA LEU A 53 -3.79 -9.76 14.45
C LEU A 53 -3.08 -9.32 13.16
N THR A 54 -2.72 -8.02 13.07
CA THR A 54 -1.94 -7.51 11.94
C THR A 54 -0.58 -8.20 11.85
N ALA A 55 0.10 -8.43 12.98
CA ALA A 55 1.36 -9.17 13.01
C ALA A 55 1.19 -10.62 12.52
N ASP A 56 0.13 -11.32 12.93
CA ASP A 56 -0.18 -12.66 12.46
C ASP A 56 -0.51 -12.70 10.95
N MET A 57 -1.21 -11.68 10.44
CA MET A 57 -1.48 -11.55 9.01
C MET A 57 -0.21 -11.26 8.21
N ILE A 58 0.67 -10.38 8.69
CA ILE A 58 1.98 -10.11 8.08
C ILE A 58 2.78 -11.42 7.96
N ALA A 59 2.92 -12.17 9.06
CA ALA A 59 3.62 -13.44 9.08
C ALA A 59 2.99 -14.44 8.08
N THR A 60 1.66 -14.54 8.07
CA THR A 60 0.91 -15.43 7.17
C THR A 60 1.16 -15.12 5.68
N ILE A 61 1.24 -13.85 5.31
CA ILE A 61 1.53 -13.42 3.93
C ILE A 61 3.01 -13.67 3.60
N ALA A 62 3.92 -13.28 4.49
CA ALA A 62 5.35 -13.49 4.31
C ALA A 62 5.70 -14.99 4.15
N ASP A 63 5.06 -15.86 4.93
CA ASP A 63 5.26 -17.33 4.88
C ASP A 63 4.76 -17.96 3.58
N ALA A 64 3.84 -17.32 2.86
CA ALA A 64 3.46 -17.76 1.51
C ALA A 64 4.63 -17.67 0.52
N GLY A 65 5.57 -16.77 0.74
CA GLY A 65 6.85 -16.69 0.04
C GLY A 65 6.83 -15.97 -1.31
N THR A 66 5.66 -15.70 -1.87
CA THR A 66 5.46 -15.13 -3.21
C THR A 66 4.76 -13.77 -3.22
N CYS A 67 4.34 -13.29 -2.06
CA CYS A 67 3.55 -12.08 -1.92
C CYS A 67 4.17 -11.17 -0.84
N ALA A 68 4.29 -9.88 -1.12
CA ALA A 68 4.84 -8.91 -0.18
C ALA A 68 3.76 -8.42 0.80
N PRO A 69 3.98 -8.50 2.13
CA PRO A 69 3.07 -7.95 3.12
C PRO A 69 3.30 -6.44 3.31
N PHE A 70 2.33 -5.62 2.96
CA PHE A 70 2.29 -4.19 3.25
C PHE A 70 1.21 -3.87 4.26
N VAL A 71 1.34 -2.74 4.95
CA VAL A 71 0.35 -2.28 5.93
C VAL A 71 0.04 -0.81 5.68
N ARG A 72 -1.25 -0.46 5.61
CA ARG A 72 -1.68 0.93 5.79
C ARG A 72 -1.88 1.18 7.27
N ILE A 73 -1.07 2.09 7.82
CA ILE A 73 -1.17 2.50 9.23
C ILE A 73 -2.29 3.52 9.41
N PRO A 74 -2.89 3.64 10.62
CA PRO A 74 -4.01 4.57 10.84
C PRO A 74 -3.63 6.04 10.68
N TYR A 75 -2.40 6.41 11.03
CA TYR A 75 -1.88 7.77 10.92
C TYR A 75 -0.36 7.79 11.09
N ASN A 76 0.27 8.88 10.67
CA ASN A 76 1.73 9.07 10.65
C ASN A 76 2.32 9.26 12.06
N SER A 77 2.47 8.19 12.83
CA SER A 77 3.11 8.21 14.15
C SER A 77 4.10 7.06 14.34
N VAL A 78 5.14 7.30 15.12
CA VAL A 78 6.27 6.38 15.31
C VAL A 78 5.84 5.01 15.86
N GLU A 79 4.80 4.96 16.66
CA GLU A 79 4.28 3.73 17.28
C GLU A 79 3.81 2.73 16.22
N TRP A 80 3.05 3.21 15.23
CA TRP A 80 2.52 2.38 14.15
C TRP A 80 3.62 1.83 13.25
N PHE A 81 4.63 2.65 12.92
CA PHE A 81 5.79 2.16 12.17
C PHE A 81 6.52 1.05 12.91
N LYS A 82 6.75 1.22 14.23
CA LYS A 82 7.39 0.20 15.06
C LYS A 82 6.62 -1.11 15.03
N TRP A 83 5.33 -1.07 15.31
CA TRP A 83 4.52 -2.28 15.42
C TRP A 83 4.48 -3.09 14.12
N VAL A 84 4.27 -2.43 12.98
CA VAL A 84 4.13 -3.15 11.72
C VAL A 84 5.48 -3.59 11.12
N LEU A 85 6.51 -2.75 11.22
CA LEU A 85 7.82 -3.10 10.69
C LEU A 85 8.54 -4.13 11.57
N ASP A 86 8.35 -4.09 12.89
CA ASP A 86 8.92 -5.08 13.81
C ASP A 86 8.18 -6.42 13.74
N ALA A 87 6.95 -6.45 13.23
CA ALA A 87 6.23 -7.66 12.85
C ALA A 87 6.69 -8.26 11.51
N GLY A 88 7.51 -7.54 10.72
CA GLY A 88 8.09 -8.02 9.47
C GLY A 88 7.41 -7.56 8.20
N ALA A 89 6.63 -6.47 8.23
CA ALA A 89 6.08 -5.85 7.02
C ALA A 89 7.20 -5.37 6.09
N TRP A 90 6.98 -5.49 4.77
CA TRP A 90 7.92 -5.09 3.73
C TRP A 90 7.76 -3.63 3.30
N GLY A 91 6.75 -2.96 3.82
CA GLY A 91 6.51 -1.54 3.59
C GLY A 91 5.29 -1.04 4.31
N VAL A 92 5.20 0.28 4.36
CA VAL A 92 4.14 1.01 5.07
C VAL A 92 3.52 2.03 4.14
N LEU A 93 2.19 2.04 4.06
CA LEU A 93 1.40 3.08 3.41
C LEU A 93 0.90 4.05 4.48
N ILE A 94 1.26 5.31 4.31
CA ILE A 94 0.97 6.39 5.24
C ILE A 94 -0.16 7.25 4.67
N PRO A 95 -1.36 7.29 5.32
CA PRO A 95 -2.47 8.10 4.84
C PRO A 95 -2.25 9.59 5.08
N MET A 96 -2.99 10.42 4.35
CA MET A 96 -3.15 11.86 4.57
C MET A 96 -1.84 12.64 4.71
N VAL A 97 -0.84 12.32 3.89
CA VAL A 97 0.42 13.09 3.88
C VAL A 97 0.22 14.39 3.12
N ASN A 98 0.24 15.51 3.83
CA ASN A 98 -0.14 16.82 3.33
C ASN A 98 1.02 17.81 3.22
N THR A 99 2.13 17.54 3.92
CA THR A 99 3.30 18.43 3.94
C THR A 99 4.61 17.69 3.75
N ARG A 100 5.66 18.43 3.39
CA ARG A 100 7.01 17.91 3.30
C ARG A 100 7.51 17.36 4.64
N GLU A 101 7.18 18.02 5.74
CA GLU A 101 7.57 17.63 7.10
C GLU A 101 6.95 16.29 7.50
N GLU A 102 5.70 16.04 7.11
CA GLU A 102 5.03 14.75 7.31
C GLU A 102 5.70 13.64 6.49
N ALA A 103 6.10 13.95 5.25
CA ALA A 103 6.85 13.01 4.41
C ALA A 103 8.24 12.70 4.98
N VAL A 104 8.96 13.70 5.48
CA VAL A 104 10.25 13.52 6.18
C VAL A 104 10.07 12.64 7.41
N ARG A 105 9.02 12.87 8.20
CA ARG A 105 8.70 12.03 9.37
C ARG A 105 8.44 10.59 8.97
N ALA A 106 7.66 10.36 7.91
CA ALA A 106 7.35 9.02 7.42
C ALA A 106 8.63 8.24 7.07
N VAL A 107 9.54 8.85 6.30
CA VAL A 107 10.83 8.23 5.96
C VAL A 107 11.67 7.99 7.21
N ALA A 108 11.77 8.99 8.10
CA ALA A 108 12.58 8.87 9.32
C ALA A 108 12.10 7.74 10.23
N CYS A 109 10.77 7.55 10.38
CA CYS A 109 10.20 6.47 11.19
C CYS A 109 10.40 5.08 10.57
N ALA A 110 10.48 4.99 9.24
CA ALA A 110 10.62 3.71 8.54
C ALA A 110 12.07 3.22 8.41
N LYS A 111 13.04 4.11 8.44
CA LYS A 111 14.45 3.80 8.14
C LYS A 111 15.31 3.81 9.40
N TYR A 112 16.28 2.89 9.47
CA TYR A 112 17.30 2.87 10.52
C TYR A 112 18.34 3.97 10.32
N PRO A 113 19.00 4.43 11.40
CA PRO A 113 20.14 5.35 11.27
C PRO A 113 21.23 4.84 10.31
N PRO A 114 21.91 5.72 9.55
CA PRO A 114 21.78 7.19 9.58
C PRO A 114 20.65 7.73 8.68
N ALA A 115 19.95 6.88 7.91
CA ALA A 115 18.92 7.30 6.95
C ALA A 115 17.60 7.72 7.62
N GLY A 116 17.40 7.31 8.88
CA GLY A 116 16.21 7.64 9.66
C GLY A 116 16.46 7.51 11.16
N THR A 117 15.36 7.37 11.91
CA THR A 117 15.36 7.32 13.38
C THR A 117 14.67 6.07 13.94
N ARG A 118 14.38 5.07 13.08
CA ARG A 118 13.78 3.81 13.50
C ARG A 118 14.67 3.17 14.57
N SER A 119 14.11 2.83 15.75
CA SER A 119 14.85 2.13 16.79
C SER A 119 15.10 0.68 16.40
N VAL A 120 16.29 0.17 16.75
CA VAL A 120 16.65 -1.23 16.54
C VAL A 120 15.99 -2.09 17.61
N GLY A 121 15.11 -3.02 17.17
CA GLY A 121 14.35 -3.92 18.05
C GLY A 121 13.41 -4.80 17.24
N GLY A 122 12.57 -5.59 17.94
CA GLY A 122 11.56 -6.45 17.30
C GLY A 122 12.12 -7.76 16.76
N ALA A 123 11.97 -8.87 17.50
CA ALA A 123 12.55 -10.17 17.13
C ALA A 123 12.04 -10.71 15.78
N PHE A 124 10.86 -10.29 15.32
CA PHE A 124 10.18 -10.85 14.14
C PHE A 124 10.45 -10.10 12.84
N ALA A 125 11.04 -8.90 12.90
CA ALA A 125 11.32 -8.11 11.70
C ALA A 125 12.11 -8.88 10.61
N PRO A 126 13.19 -9.63 10.96
CA PRO A 126 13.91 -10.45 9.97
C PRO A 126 13.07 -11.59 9.40
N TYR A 127 12.15 -12.16 10.19
CA TYR A 127 11.35 -13.33 9.77
C TYR A 127 10.42 -12.99 8.61
N GLY A 128 9.86 -11.79 8.57
CA GLY A 128 9.10 -11.31 7.42
C GLY A 128 9.88 -11.40 6.11
N PHE A 129 11.19 -11.22 6.17
CA PHE A 129 12.10 -11.35 5.03
C PHE A 129 12.77 -12.74 4.92
N GLY A 130 12.25 -13.74 5.62
CA GLY A 130 12.71 -15.13 5.53
C GLY A 130 14.14 -15.36 6.03
N THR A 131 14.56 -14.63 7.05
CA THR A 131 15.87 -14.80 7.68
C THR A 131 15.76 -14.71 9.20
N THR A 132 16.65 -15.37 9.92
CA THR A 132 16.85 -15.24 11.37
C THR A 132 18.08 -14.38 11.69
N ASP A 133 18.84 -13.99 10.67
CA ASP A 133 20.08 -13.21 10.80
C ASP A 133 19.76 -11.72 10.90
N TRP A 134 19.84 -11.17 12.10
CA TRP A 134 19.63 -9.76 12.42
C TRP A 134 20.59 -8.83 11.68
N ASN A 135 21.85 -9.20 11.60
CA ASN A 135 22.86 -8.34 10.96
C ASN A 135 22.57 -8.21 9.47
N LYS A 136 22.25 -9.34 8.83
CA LYS A 136 21.85 -9.36 7.42
C LYS A 136 20.59 -8.53 7.17
N TYR A 137 19.61 -8.60 8.07
CA TYR A 137 18.40 -7.79 7.99
C TYR A 137 18.71 -6.29 8.14
N LEU A 138 19.45 -5.89 9.18
CA LEU A 138 19.77 -4.48 9.42
C LEU A 138 20.53 -3.83 8.25
N GLN A 139 21.46 -4.58 7.63
CA GLN A 139 22.21 -4.10 6.48
C GLN A 139 21.34 -3.82 5.25
N ALA A 140 20.27 -4.57 5.07
CA ALA A 140 19.41 -4.48 3.87
C ALA A 140 18.09 -3.74 4.13
N ALA A 141 17.61 -3.63 5.36
CA ALA A 141 16.27 -3.16 5.68
C ALA A 141 15.96 -1.77 5.10
N ASN A 142 16.92 -0.84 5.13
CA ASN A 142 16.71 0.50 4.56
C ASN A 142 16.49 0.49 3.05
N ASP A 143 17.06 -0.47 2.36
CA ASP A 143 16.92 -0.62 0.90
C ASP A 143 15.66 -1.42 0.53
N GLU A 144 15.24 -2.36 1.38
CA GLU A 144 14.14 -3.29 1.08
C GLU A 144 12.76 -2.76 1.52
N ILE A 145 12.69 -1.98 2.61
CA ILE A 145 11.41 -1.46 3.11
C ILE A 145 10.90 -0.34 2.20
N LEU A 146 9.68 -0.50 1.68
CA LEU A 146 8.96 0.52 0.91
C LEU A 146 8.30 1.55 1.83
N VAL A 147 8.49 2.83 1.52
CA VAL A 147 7.76 3.96 2.14
C VAL A 147 6.82 4.53 1.10
N MET A 148 5.52 4.39 1.36
CA MET A 148 4.46 4.79 0.44
C MET A 148 3.62 5.88 1.09
N VAL A 149 3.45 7.03 0.44
CA VAL A 149 2.65 8.15 0.94
C VAL A 149 1.36 8.31 0.15
N GLN A 150 0.21 8.43 0.84
CA GLN A 150 -1.05 8.71 0.17
C GLN A 150 -1.19 10.20 -0.12
N ILE A 151 -1.46 10.52 -1.39
CA ILE A 151 -1.82 11.85 -1.86
C ILE A 151 -3.32 11.83 -2.14
N GLU A 152 -4.08 12.37 -1.19
CA GLU A 152 -5.54 12.20 -1.16
C GLU A 152 -6.30 13.41 -0.59
N SER A 153 -5.62 14.55 -0.51
CA SER A 153 -6.23 15.82 -0.12
C SER A 153 -5.83 16.95 -1.05
N ALA A 154 -6.62 18.02 -1.09
CA ALA A 154 -6.29 19.23 -1.82
C ALA A 154 -4.97 19.85 -1.35
N GLN A 155 -4.68 19.79 -0.04
CA GLN A 155 -3.41 20.26 0.52
C GLN A 155 -2.24 19.36 0.08
N GLY A 156 -2.37 18.04 0.20
CA GLY A 156 -1.35 17.08 -0.28
C GLY A 156 -1.10 17.24 -1.78
N LEU A 157 -2.16 17.44 -2.58
CA LEU A 157 -2.05 17.75 -3.99
C LEU A 157 -1.32 19.08 -4.25
N GLN A 158 -1.62 20.13 -3.47
CA GLN A 158 -0.92 21.42 -3.59
C GLN A 158 0.57 21.28 -3.32
N ASN A 159 0.95 20.48 -2.35
CA ASN A 159 2.33 20.29 -1.89
C ASN A 159 3.01 19.06 -2.49
N VAL A 160 2.40 18.41 -3.49
CA VAL A 160 2.86 17.10 -4.00
C VAL A 160 4.32 17.10 -4.43
N ASP A 161 4.80 18.18 -5.01
CA ASP A 161 6.18 18.30 -5.46
C ASP A 161 7.18 18.35 -4.29
N GLU A 162 6.86 19.09 -3.24
CA GLU A 162 7.66 19.16 -2.01
C GLU A 162 7.64 17.83 -1.25
N ILE A 163 6.48 17.16 -1.19
CA ILE A 163 6.32 15.85 -0.57
C ILE A 163 7.19 14.82 -1.28
N LEU A 164 7.06 14.70 -2.60
CA LEU A 164 7.78 13.69 -3.37
C LEU A 164 9.26 14.00 -3.57
N SER A 165 9.71 15.24 -3.32
CA SER A 165 11.12 15.60 -3.29
C SER A 165 11.89 15.01 -2.10
N VAL A 166 11.20 14.45 -1.09
CA VAL A 166 11.83 13.86 0.10
C VAL A 166 12.51 12.54 -0.26
N PRO A 167 13.84 12.42 -0.09
CA PRO A 167 14.54 11.17 -0.39
C PRO A 167 14.04 10.03 0.49
N GLY A 168 13.82 8.85 -0.11
CA GLY A 168 13.38 7.65 0.60
C GLY A 168 11.88 7.38 0.50
N ILE A 169 11.10 8.24 -0.16
CA ILE A 169 9.75 7.91 -0.61
C ILE A 169 9.86 7.05 -1.86
N ASP A 170 9.22 5.89 -1.84
CA ASP A 170 9.24 4.92 -2.95
C ASP A 170 7.98 5.03 -3.83
N VAL A 171 6.81 5.33 -3.24
CA VAL A 171 5.52 5.37 -3.96
C VAL A 171 4.67 6.57 -3.52
N ALA A 172 4.13 7.29 -4.49
CA ALA A 172 2.99 8.21 -4.33
C ALA A 172 1.70 7.43 -4.61
N PHE A 173 0.96 7.06 -3.59
CA PHE A 173 -0.27 6.31 -3.73
C PHE A 173 -1.47 7.26 -3.74
N VAL A 174 -2.30 7.20 -4.77
CA VAL A 174 -3.51 8.02 -4.84
C VAL A 174 -4.62 7.37 -4.03
N GLY A 175 -5.23 8.11 -3.08
CA GLY A 175 -6.48 7.75 -2.40
C GLY A 175 -7.67 8.39 -3.11
N PRO A 176 -8.34 7.71 -4.09
CA PRO A 176 -9.29 8.39 -4.96
C PRO A 176 -10.51 8.96 -4.24
N ASN A 177 -11.06 8.22 -3.26
CA ASN A 177 -12.28 8.65 -2.56
C ASN A 177 -12.06 9.95 -1.78
N ASP A 178 -10.99 10.00 -0.99
CA ASP A 178 -10.66 11.17 -0.17
C ASP A 178 -10.20 12.35 -1.03
N LEU A 179 -9.46 12.07 -2.12
CA LEU A 179 -9.08 13.10 -3.07
C LEU A 179 -10.31 13.75 -3.71
N HIS A 180 -11.31 12.94 -4.16
CA HIS A 180 -12.57 13.48 -4.67
C HIS A 180 -13.26 14.35 -3.62
N ALA A 181 -13.45 13.84 -2.40
CA ALA A 181 -14.11 14.57 -1.32
C ALA A 181 -13.39 15.89 -1.01
N SER A 182 -12.07 15.86 -0.95
CA SER A 182 -11.25 17.04 -0.67
C SER A 182 -11.28 18.07 -1.81
N LEU A 183 -11.56 17.65 -3.04
CA LEU A 183 -11.77 18.52 -4.20
C LEU A 183 -13.24 18.99 -4.34
N GLY A 184 -14.11 18.66 -3.38
CA GLY A 184 -15.54 19.02 -3.42
C GLY A 184 -16.36 18.16 -4.39
N LEU A 185 -15.83 17.00 -4.79
CA LEU A 185 -16.49 16.05 -5.69
C LEU A 185 -17.13 14.90 -4.89
N LYS A 186 -18.05 14.18 -5.52
CA LYS A 186 -18.60 12.96 -4.94
C LYS A 186 -17.51 11.87 -4.87
N PRO A 187 -17.28 11.22 -3.71
CA PRO A 187 -16.32 10.14 -3.59
C PRO A 187 -16.51 9.04 -4.63
N SER A 188 -15.44 8.66 -5.29
CA SER A 188 -15.44 7.64 -6.34
C SER A 188 -14.00 7.08 -6.50
N LEU A 189 -13.90 5.82 -6.92
CA LEU A 189 -12.60 5.25 -7.32
C LEU A 189 -12.13 5.78 -8.68
N TYR A 190 -13.08 6.20 -9.52
CA TYR A 190 -12.82 6.83 -10.81
C TYR A 190 -13.93 7.80 -11.18
N SER A 191 -13.57 8.91 -11.81
CA SER A 191 -14.52 9.81 -12.45
C SER A 191 -13.89 10.53 -13.66
N ALA A 192 -14.74 11.04 -14.54
CA ALA A 192 -14.33 11.87 -15.68
C ALA A 192 -14.26 13.37 -15.32
N GLU A 193 -14.42 13.71 -14.04
CA GLU A 193 -14.36 15.10 -13.56
C GLU A 193 -12.99 15.71 -13.83
N SER A 194 -12.96 16.84 -14.51
CA SER A 194 -11.71 17.50 -14.93
C SER A 194 -10.80 17.84 -13.75
N ALA A 195 -11.37 18.20 -12.59
CA ALA A 195 -10.61 18.49 -11.39
C ALA A 195 -9.83 17.26 -10.90
N PHE A 196 -10.46 16.08 -10.91
CA PHE A 196 -9.81 14.83 -10.54
C PHE A 196 -8.75 14.41 -11.56
N LEU A 197 -9.07 14.46 -12.85
CA LEU A 197 -8.11 14.10 -13.91
C LEU A 197 -6.89 15.02 -13.89
N ASN A 198 -7.06 16.32 -13.71
CA ASN A 198 -5.96 17.27 -13.55
C ASN A 198 -5.12 16.98 -12.30
N ALA A 199 -5.75 16.55 -11.20
CA ALA A 199 -5.04 16.13 -10.00
C ALA A 199 -4.15 14.91 -10.26
N LEU A 200 -4.68 13.89 -10.96
CA LEU A 200 -3.89 12.71 -11.35
C LEU A 200 -2.68 13.09 -12.20
N GLU A 201 -2.86 13.94 -13.22
CA GLU A 201 -1.75 14.38 -14.08
C GLU A 201 -0.70 15.17 -13.29
N ARG A 202 -1.10 16.00 -12.34
CA ARG A 202 -0.18 16.72 -11.46
C ARG A 202 0.62 15.76 -10.58
N ILE A 203 -0.01 14.75 -9.98
CA ILE A 203 0.67 13.72 -9.17
C ILE A 203 1.66 12.94 -10.04
N LYS A 204 1.25 12.48 -11.23
CA LYS A 204 2.10 11.76 -12.18
C LYS A 204 3.32 12.59 -12.60
N ALA A 205 3.11 13.86 -12.94
CA ALA A 205 4.19 14.75 -13.35
C ALA A 205 5.22 14.96 -12.23
N SER A 206 4.77 15.11 -10.98
CA SER A 206 5.65 15.23 -9.83
C SER A 206 6.38 13.92 -9.53
N ALA A 207 5.69 12.79 -9.52
CA ALA A 207 6.27 11.47 -9.30
C ALA A 207 7.39 11.17 -10.35
N LYS A 208 7.12 11.46 -11.61
CA LYS A 208 8.12 11.31 -12.68
C LYS A 208 9.36 12.19 -12.45
N ARG A 209 9.18 13.44 -12.00
CA ARG A 209 10.28 14.39 -11.74
C ARG A 209 11.19 13.90 -10.62
N HIS A 210 10.61 13.29 -9.59
CA HIS A 210 11.33 12.82 -8.41
C HIS A 210 11.68 11.33 -8.45
N HIS A 211 11.42 10.64 -9.58
CA HIS A 211 11.66 9.19 -9.74
C HIS A 211 10.94 8.34 -8.70
N VAL A 212 9.74 8.76 -8.28
CA VAL A 212 8.85 8.06 -7.37
C VAL A 212 7.84 7.28 -8.19
N ALA A 213 7.58 6.00 -7.84
CA ALA A 213 6.54 5.22 -8.47
C ALA A 213 5.15 5.75 -8.12
N ILE A 214 4.14 5.50 -8.96
CA ILE A 214 2.76 5.89 -8.68
C ILE A 214 1.87 4.68 -8.44
N GLY A 215 1.04 4.78 -7.39
CA GLY A 215 0.05 3.75 -7.07
C GLY A 215 -1.37 4.31 -7.05
N ILE A 216 -2.35 3.43 -7.21
CA ILE A 216 -3.77 3.79 -7.13
C ILE A 216 -4.62 2.60 -6.74
N MET A 217 -5.74 2.87 -6.08
CA MET A 217 -6.79 1.91 -5.83
C MET A 217 -7.75 1.83 -7.03
N SER A 218 -8.09 0.61 -7.48
CA SER A 218 -9.10 0.38 -8.51
C SER A 218 -10.24 -0.51 -8.01
N SER A 219 -11.31 -0.63 -8.79
CA SER A 219 -12.52 -1.37 -8.41
C SER A 219 -12.47 -2.86 -8.72
N ASP A 220 -11.76 -3.23 -9.79
CA ASP A 220 -11.75 -4.57 -10.38
C ASP A 220 -10.60 -4.74 -11.38
N GLY A 221 -10.47 -5.93 -11.95
CA GLY A 221 -9.38 -6.25 -12.89
C GLY A 221 -9.39 -5.42 -14.18
N ALA A 222 -10.54 -5.02 -14.69
CA ALA A 222 -10.63 -4.19 -15.90
C ALA A 222 -10.15 -2.76 -15.62
N ALA A 223 -10.60 -2.18 -14.50
CA ALA A 223 -10.14 -0.88 -14.03
C ALA A 223 -8.65 -0.89 -13.68
N ALA A 224 -8.15 -1.97 -13.06
CA ALA A 224 -6.72 -2.13 -12.76
C ALA A 224 -5.88 -2.15 -14.04
N ALA A 225 -6.30 -2.91 -15.05
CA ALA A 225 -5.63 -2.95 -16.34
C ALA A 225 -5.60 -1.57 -17.03
N GLU A 226 -6.68 -0.78 -16.89
CA GLU A 226 -6.71 0.59 -17.40
C GLU A 226 -5.74 1.50 -16.63
N CYS A 227 -5.68 1.41 -15.30
CA CYS A 227 -4.69 2.14 -14.50
C CYS A 227 -3.26 1.82 -14.93
N VAL A 228 -2.95 0.55 -15.19
CA VAL A 228 -1.61 0.15 -15.70
C VAL A 228 -1.33 0.80 -17.06
N ARG A 229 -2.29 0.79 -18.01
CA ARG A 229 -2.14 1.48 -19.30
C ARG A 229 -1.91 2.98 -19.16
N GLN A 230 -2.49 3.59 -18.13
CA GLN A 230 -2.30 5.00 -17.79
C GLN A 230 -0.98 5.29 -17.06
N GLY A 231 -0.14 4.27 -16.84
CA GLY A 231 1.20 4.40 -16.26
C GLY A 231 1.26 4.27 -14.75
N PHE A 232 0.18 3.84 -14.07
CA PHE A 232 0.27 3.47 -12.66
C PHE A 232 1.02 2.15 -12.50
N GLN A 233 1.94 2.10 -11.53
CA GLN A 233 2.83 0.97 -11.33
C GLN A 233 2.42 0.08 -10.14
N MET A 234 1.88 0.66 -9.07
CA MET A 234 1.39 -0.09 -7.93
C MET A 234 -0.14 -0.03 -7.89
N VAL A 235 -0.81 -1.09 -8.36
CA VAL A 235 -2.26 -1.05 -8.59
C VAL A 235 -2.97 -2.09 -7.74
N THR A 236 -3.98 -1.64 -6.98
CA THR A 236 -4.92 -2.54 -6.30
C THR A 236 -5.90 -3.10 -7.32
N VAL A 237 -5.99 -4.43 -7.41
CA VAL A 237 -6.93 -5.08 -8.34
C VAL A 237 -8.31 -5.23 -7.70
N ILE A 238 -8.36 -5.60 -6.42
CA ILE A 238 -9.60 -5.88 -5.69
C ILE A 238 -9.37 -5.82 -4.18
N THR A 239 -10.44 -5.78 -3.39
CA THR A 239 -10.40 -6.01 -1.95
C THR A 239 -10.92 -7.41 -1.61
N ASP A 240 -10.50 -8.00 -0.50
CA ASP A 240 -11.02 -9.30 -0.02
C ASP A 240 -12.53 -9.25 0.24
N ILE A 241 -13.05 -8.16 0.82
CA ILE A 241 -14.49 -7.93 1.01
C ILE A 241 -15.24 -7.95 -0.32
N ASN A 242 -14.77 -7.19 -1.32
CA ASN A 242 -15.44 -7.10 -2.60
C ASN A 242 -15.41 -8.44 -3.35
N SER A 243 -14.31 -9.20 -3.24
CA SER A 243 -14.20 -10.55 -3.80
C SER A 243 -15.28 -11.48 -3.22
N MET A 244 -15.49 -11.43 -1.90
CA MET A 244 -16.49 -12.24 -1.22
C MET A 244 -17.91 -11.81 -1.60
N ILE A 245 -18.21 -10.51 -1.57
CA ILE A 245 -19.52 -9.96 -1.90
C ILE A 245 -19.89 -10.29 -3.36
N SER A 246 -19.00 -10.02 -4.31
CA SER A 246 -19.25 -10.23 -5.73
C SER A 246 -19.53 -11.69 -6.05
N GLY A 247 -18.70 -12.62 -5.52
CA GLY A 247 -18.89 -14.05 -5.72
C GLY A 247 -20.19 -14.57 -5.09
N ALA A 248 -20.52 -14.13 -3.88
CA ALA A 248 -21.77 -14.52 -3.21
C ALA A 248 -22.99 -13.98 -3.94
N MET A 249 -22.98 -12.71 -4.35
CA MET A 249 -24.11 -12.10 -5.06
C MET A 249 -24.35 -12.71 -6.45
N GLN A 250 -23.27 -13.00 -7.20
CA GLN A 250 -23.37 -13.67 -8.48
C GLN A 250 -24.06 -15.03 -8.36
N ASN A 251 -23.65 -15.87 -7.42
CA ASN A 251 -24.25 -17.19 -7.21
C ASN A 251 -25.70 -17.09 -6.69
N LEU A 252 -25.99 -16.13 -5.80
CA LEU A 252 -27.33 -15.90 -5.29
C LEU A 252 -28.30 -15.46 -6.42
N HIS A 253 -27.85 -14.59 -7.32
CA HIS A 253 -28.64 -14.14 -8.48
C HIS A 253 -29.00 -15.32 -9.36
N VAL A 254 -28.01 -16.11 -9.80
CA VAL A 254 -28.25 -17.33 -10.62
C VAL A 254 -29.21 -18.29 -9.94
N ALA A 255 -29.09 -18.51 -8.62
CA ALA A 255 -30.01 -19.41 -7.90
C ALA A 255 -31.46 -18.88 -7.78
N ARG A 256 -31.66 -17.56 -7.86
CA ARG A 256 -33.00 -16.92 -7.82
C ARG A 256 -33.68 -16.91 -9.19
N ASP A 257 -32.93 -16.81 -10.27
CA ASP A 257 -33.49 -16.78 -11.64
C ASP A 257 -34.25 -18.05 -12.01
N VAL A 258 -34.10 -19.15 -11.29
CA VAL A 258 -34.83 -20.41 -11.48
C VAL A 258 -36.29 -20.32 -10.91
N ARG A 259 -36.63 -19.23 -10.20
CA ARG A 259 -37.93 -19.02 -9.58
C ARG A 259 -38.88 -18.11 -10.39
N GLU A 260 -38.36 -17.50 -11.46
CA GLU A 260 -39.13 -16.77 -12.46
C GLU A 260 -39.39 -17.65 -13.72
#